data_9c37984a7fd9e39be766bd016714aaef
#
_entry.id   9c37984a7fd9e39be766bd016714aaef
#
_cell.length_a   1.000
_cell.length_b   1.000
_cell.length_c   1.000
_cell.angle_alpha   90.00
_cell.angle_beta   90.00
_cell.angle_gamma   90.00
#
_symmetry.space_group_name_H-M   'P 1'
#
loop_
_entity.id
_entity.type
_entity.pdbx_description
1 polymer ?
#
loop_
_entity_poly.entity_id
_entity_poly.type
_entity_poly.pdbx_seq_one_letter_code
_entity_poly.pdbx_strand_id
1 'polypeptide(L)'
;MKVKNNKGITLIALTITIIILLILASITIYSGKESIKKAQLESLKTNMLLIKAKAKEEAKNELKGKEANASDYSKQNITINGGEILYKLTSDNLKEMGLKDVKLGSNEEYLVKYNIKDVTVEVYNTSGYENNGTTVYSLSELEKI
;
A
#
# COMPACT_ATOMS: atom_id res chain seq x y z
N MET A 1 7.12 -69.57 -2.25
CA MET A 1 6.67 -68.27 -2.77
C MET A 1 7.19 -67.16 -1.87
N LYS A 2 8.16 -66.34 -2.32
CA LYS A 2 8.65 -65.22 -1.53
C LYS A 2 7.65 -64.05 -1.60
N VAL A 3 6.96 -63.75 -0.52
CA VAL A 3 6.14 -62.56 -0.41
C VAL A 3 7.08 -61.37 -0.34
N LYS A 4 7.17 -60.59 -1.38
CA LYS A 4 7.92 -59.32 -1.38
C LYS A 4 7.28 -58.37 -0.36
N ASN A 5 7.98 -58.04 0.69
CA ASN A 5 7.51 -57.11 1.68
C ASN A 5 7.70 -55.66 1.15
N ASN A 6 6.68 -55.12 0.48
CA ASN A 6 6.71 -53.78 -0.10
C ASN A 6 6.44 -52.65 0.93
N LYS A 7 6.27 -52.99 2.20
CA LYS A 7 5.96 -51.98 3.25
C LYS A 7 7.06 -50.94 3.46
N GLY A 8 8.35 -51.36 3.36
CA GLY A 8 9.47 -50.46 3.48
C GLY A 8 9.60 -49.46 2.32
N ILE A 9 9.30 -49.93 1.09
CA ILE A 9 9.35 -49.08 -0.11
C ILE A 9 8.23 -48.03 -0.05
N THR A 10 7.03 -48.40 0.36
CA THR A 10 5.88 -47.49 0.51
C THR A 10 6.16 -46.43 1.59
N LEU A 11 6.77 -46.76 2.71
CA LEU A 11 7.14 -45.81 3.75
C LEU A 11 8.15 -44.79 3.27
N ILE A 12 9.20 -45.21 2.55
CA ILE A 12 10.21 -44.34 1.97
C ILE A 12 9.57 -43.42 0.92
N ALA A 13 8.73 -43.95 0.03
CA ALA A 13 8.01 -43.15 -0.95
C ALA A 13 7.12 -42.09 -0.30
N LEU A 14 6.39 -42.46 0.75
CA LEU A 14 5.56 -41.52 1.51
C LEU A 14 6.41 -40.41 2.15
N THR A 15 7.50 -40.77 2.78
CA THR A 15 8.41 -39.79 3.43
C THR A 15 8.98 -38.79 2.40
N ILE A 16 9.46 -39.29 1.27
CA ILE A 16 10.00 -38.45 0.19
C ILE A 16 8.91 -37.52 -0.36
N THR A 17 7.70 -38.02 -0.56
CA THR A 17 6.55 -37.21 -1.03
C THR A 17 6.24 -36.09 -0.06
N ILE A 18 6.20 -36.36 1.24
CA ILE A 18 5.96 -35.34 2.27
C ILE A 18 7.06 -34.26 2.25
N ILE A 19 8.33 -34.67 2.17
CA ILE A 19 9.46 -33.74 2.11
C ILE A 19 9.35 -32.84 0.87
N ILE A 20 9.07 -33.38 -0.29
CA ILE A 20 8.89 -32.62 -1.53
C ILE A 20 7.72 -31.65 -1.40
N LEU A 21 6.58 -32.08 -0.85
CA LEU A 21 5.42 -31.22 -0.64
C LEU A 21 5.74 -30.07 0.32
N LEU A 22 6.49 -30.31 1.39
CA LEU A 22 6.92 -29.26 2.32
C LEU A 22 7.85 -28.25 1.67
N ILE A 23 8.78 -28.69 0.84
CA ILE A 23 9.68 -27.80 0.09
C ILE A 23 8.88 -26.95 -0.90
N LEU A 24 7.99 -27.57 -1.66
CA LEU A 24 7.14 -26.84 -2.63
C LEU A 24 6.21 -25.85 -1.93
N ALA A 25 5.61 -26.22 -0.80
CA ALA A 25 4.77 -25.33 0.00
C ALA A 25 5.55 -24.13 0.50
N SER A 26 6.77 -24.33 0.96
CA SER A 26 7.63 -23.24 1.47
C SER A 26 7.98 -22.24 0.36
N ILE A 27 8.34 -22.71 -0.82
CA ILE A 27 8.65 -21.86 -1.98
C ILE A 27 7.42 -21.06 -2.41
N THR A 28 6.27 -21.69 -2.46
CA THR A 28 5.00 -21.06 -2.88
C THR A 28 4.58 -19.96 -1.91
N ILE A 29 4.70 -20.20 -0.61
CA ILE A 29 4.36 -19.21 0.42
C ILE A 29 5.29 -18.00 0.34
N TYR A 30 6.59 -18.21 0.17
CA TYR A 30 7.56 -17.12 0.08
C TYR A 30 7.33 -16.26 -1.17
N SER A 31 7.23 -16.87 -2.34
CA SER A 31 6.92 -16.17 -3.60
C SER A 31 5.57 -15.47 -3.57
N GLY A 32 4.55 -16.08 -2.94
CA GLY A 32 3.24 -15.50 -2.78
C GLY A 32 3.25 -14.23 -1.94
N LYS A 33 3.97 -14.21 -0.83
CA LYS A 33 4.10 -13.03 0.03
C LYS A 33 4.77 -11.86 -0.68
N GLU A 34 5.83 -12.11 -1.43
CA GLU A 34 6.53 -11.09 -2.20
C GLU A 34 5.64 -10.50 -3.31
N SER A 35 4.92 -11.36 -4.04
CA SER A 35 3.96 -10.93 -5.05
C SER A 35 2.81 -10.10 -4.48
N ILE A 36 2.29 -10.47 -3.30
CA ILE A 36 1.25 -9.71 -2.61
C ILE A 36 1.78 -8.34 -2.18
N LYS A 37 2.97 -8.26 -1.59
CA LYS A 37 3.59 -6.99 -1.21
C LYS A 37 3.78 -6.06 -2.40
N LYS A 38 4.26 -6.60 -3.52
CA LYS A 38 4.43 -5.84 -4.76
C LYS A 38 3.09 -5.34 -5.31
N ALA A 39 2.07 -6.17 -5.31
CA ALA A 39 0.72 -5.79 -5.72
C ALA A 39 0.12 -4.70 -4.82
N GLN A 40 0.33 -4.78 -3.51
CA GLN A 40 -0.08 -3.76 -2.55
C GLN A 40 0.63 -2.43 -2.80
N LEU A 41 1.93 -2.44 -3.06
CA LEU A 41 2.70 -1.25 -3.39
C LEU A 41 2.19 -0.58 -4.67
N GLU A 42 1.99 -1.36 -5.73
CA GLU A 42 1.47 -0.83 -7.00
C GLU A 42 0.04 -0.28 -6.87
N SER A 43 -0.82 -0.95 -6.11
CA SER A 43 -2.16 -0.48 -5.81
C SER A 43 -2.14 0.84 -5.03
N LEU A 44 -1.30 0.93 -4.00
CA LEU A 44 -1.14 2.15 -3.20
C LEU A 44 -0.62 3.31 -4.06
N LYS A 45 0.43 3.10 -4.84
CA LYS A 45 0.95 4.09 -5.79
C LYS A 45 -0.12 4.58 -6.75
N THR A 46 -0.87 3.66 -7.35
CA THR A 46 -1.94 3.97 -8.29
C THR A 46 -3.01 4.85 -7.64
N ASN A 47 -3.48 4.47 -6.45
CA ASN A 47 -4.47 5.23 -5.72
C ASN A 47 -3.97 6.65 -5.40
N MET A 48 -2.74 6.78 -4.93
CA MET A 48 -2.14 8.07 -4.60
C MET A 48 -1.90 8.94 -5.84
N LEU A 49 -1.53 8.34 -6.97
CA LEU A 49 -1.42 9.06 -8.26
C LEU A 49 -2.77 9.57 -8.76
N LEU A 50 -3.83 8.78 -8.62
CA LEU A 50 -5.19 9.21 -8.96
C LEU A 50 -5.64 10.39 -8.08
N ILE A 51 -5.38 10.31 -6.77
CA ILE A 51 -5.66 11.41 -5.84
C ILE A 51 -4.87 12.66 -6.22
N LYS A 52 -3.57 12.52 -6.51
CA LYS A 52 -2.71 13.62 -6.93
C LYS A 52 -3.22 14.30 -8.20
N ALA A 53 -3.59 13.52 -9.20
CA ALA A 53 -4.12 14.05 -10.46
C ALA A 53 -5.44 14.80 -10.25
N LYS A 54 -6.36 14.23 -9.47
CA LYS A 54 -7.64 14.87 -9.13
C LYS A 54 -7.46 16.13 -8.27
N ALA A 55 -6.59 16.09 -7.29
CA ALA A 55 -6.29 17.25 -6.45
C ALA A 55 -5.71 18.41 -7.27
N LYS A 56 -4.85 18.13 -8.24
CA LYS A 56 -4.35 19.15 -9.17
C LYS A 56 -5.43 19.76 -10.06
N GLU A 57 -6.36 18.93 -10.53
CA GLU A 57 -7.49 19.36 -11.35
C GLU A 57 -8.46 20.25 -10.53
N GLU A 58 -8.79 19.84 -9.32
CA GLU A 58 -9.74 20.54 -8.45
C GLU A 58 -9.15 21.76 -7.74
N ALA A 59 -7.83 21.83 -7.60
CA ALA A 59 -7.14 22.94 -6.96
C ALA A 59 -7.44 24.31 -7.55
N LYS A 60 -7.85 24.36 -8.81
CA LYS A 60 -8.31 25.57 -9.48
C LYS A 60 -9.71 26.01 -9.06
N ASN A 61 -10.53 25.10 -8.56
CA ASN A 61 -11.95 25.34 -8.27
C ASN A 61 -12.29 25.30 -6.79
N GLU A 62 -11.85 24.35 -6.03
CA GLU A 62 -11.93 24.21 -4.56
C GLU A 62 -11.47 22.78 -4.20
N LEU A 63 -10.48 22.65 -3.35
CA LEU A 63 -10.05 21.36 -2.86
C LEU A 63 -11.16 20.73 -2.01
N LYS A 64 -11.52 19.52 -2.36
CA LYS A 64 -12.38 18.68 -1.52
C LYS A 64 -11.55 18.17 -0.34
N GLY A 65 -12.15 18.14 0.81
CA GLY A 65 -11.50 17.66 2.01
C GLY A 65 -11.58 18.65 3.17
N LYS A 66 -11.17 18.18 4.35
CA LYS A 66 -11.11 18.97 5.57
C LYS A 66 -9.66 19.35 5.83
N GLU A 67 -9.41 20.62 6.15
CA GLU A 67 -8.09 21.09 6.57
C GLU A 67 -7.62 20.32 7.82
N ALA A 68 -6.37 19.88 7.81
CA ALA A 68 -5.77 19.07 8.85
C ALA A 68 -4.49 19.72 9.38
N ASN A 69 -4.16 19.46 10.65
CA ASN A 69 -2.91 19.90 11.26
C ASN A 69 -1.83 18.83 11.09
N ALA A 70 -0.68 19.20 10.59
CA ALA A 70 0.47 18.30 10.43
C ALA A 70 0.92 17.68 11.77
N SER A 71 0.71 18.37 12.88
CA SER A 71 1.03 17.87 14.23
C SER A 71 0.25 16.61 14.62
N ASP A 72 -0.93 16.42 14.05
CA ASP A 72 -1.75 15.21 14.29
C ASP A 72 -1.18 13.96 13.57
N TYR A 73 -0.25 14.18 12.65
CA TYR A 73 0.37 13.16 11.80
C TYR A 73 1.89 13.10 11.99
N SER A 74 2.33 13.08 13.24
CA SER A 74 3.76 13.08 13.59
C SER A 74 4.54 11.88 13.03
N LYS A 75 3.89 10.71 12.91
CA LYS A 75 4.49 9.50 12.33
C LYS A 75 4.83 9.65 10.84
N GLN A 76 4.04 10.43 10.12
CA GLN A 76 4.19 10.66 8.69
C GLN A 76 5.23 11.74 8.39
N ASN A 77 5.74 12.41 9.41
CA ASN A 77 6.78 13.45 9.34
C ASN A 77 6.50 14.52 8.27
N ILE A 78 5.25 15.02 8.26
CA ILE A 78 4.80 16.01 7.30
C ILE A 78 5.23 17.39 7.75
N THR A 79 5.99 18.09 6.92
CA THR A 79 6.37 19.49 7.15
C THR A 79 5.51 20.40 6.28
N ILE A 80 4.92 21.42 6.88
CA ILE A 80 4.14 22.45 6.19
C ILE A 80 4.96 23.74 6.17
N ASN A 81 5.28 24.21 4.98
CA ASN A 81 5.97 25.47 4.74
C ASN A 81 4.97 26.59 4.40
N GLY A 82 5.43 27.83 4.32
CA GLY A 82 4.58 28.97 3.94
C GLY A 82 3.90 28.77 2.58
N GLY A 83 2.58 28.93 2.53
CA GLY A 83 1.76 28.71 1.34
C GLY A 83 1.29 27.28 1.11
N GLU A 84 1.66 26.34 1.97
CA GLU A 84 1.19 24.96 1.94
C GLU A 84 0.03 24.75 2.90
N ILE A 85 -0.96 23.99 2.48
CA ILE A 85 -2.11 23.57 3.28
C ILE A 85 -2.24 22.06 3.20
N LEU A 86 -2.53 21.43 4.34
CA LEU A 86 -2.78 19.99 4.44
C LEU A 86 -4.28 19.75 4.52
N TYR A 87 -4.78 18.87 3.66
CA TYR A 87 -6.17 18.43 3.66
C TYR A 87 -6.25 16.93 3.93
N LYS A 88 -7.26 16.56 4.70
CA LYS A 88 -7.65 15.17 4.94
C LYS A 88 -8.80 14.80 4.02
N LEU A 89 -8.68 13.69 3.32
CA LEU A 89 -9.72 13.15 2.44
C LEU A 89 -10.45 12.01 3.13
N THR A 90 -11.76 12.14 3.23
CA THR A 90 -12.67 11.09 3.68
C THR A 90 -13.13 10.23 2.49
N SER A 91 -13.79 9.09 2.78
CA SER A 91 -14.40 8.28 1.73
C SER A 91 -15.42 9.06 0.90
N ASP A 92 -16.17 9.97 1.53
CA ASP A 92 -17.13 10.82 0.82
C ASP A 92 -16.44 11.82 -0.10
N ASN A 93 -15.32 12.42 0.34
CA ASN A 93 -14.52 13.30 -0.51
C ASN A 93 -13.97 12.54 -1.73
N LEU A 94 -13.49 11.32 -1.55
CA LEU A 94 -13.02 10.48 -2.66
C LEU A 94 -14.12 10.18 -3.67
N LYS A 95 -15.35 9.90 -3.21
CA LYS A 95 -16.51 9.70 -4.09
C LYS A 95 -16.86 10.96 -4.85
N GLU A 96 -16.87 12.12 -4.19
CA GLU A 96 -17.14 13.42 -4.83
C GLU A 96 -16.07 13.75 -5.89
N MET A 97 -14.83 13.34 -5.68
CA MET A 97 -13.74 13.47 -6.65
C MET A 97 -13.82 12.46 -7.81
N GLY A 98 -14.82 11.59 -7.82
CA GLY A 98 -14.95 10.52 -8.82
C GLY A 98 -14.02 9.33 -8.58
N LEU A 99 -13.47 9.19 -7.38
CA LEU A 99 -12.53 8.14 -6.98
C LEU A 99 -13.19 7.10 -6.06
N LYS A 100 -14.40 6.68 -6.38
CA LYS A 100 -15.17 5.70 -5.59
C LYS A 100 -14.51 4.34 -5.43
N ASP A 101 -13.59 3.99 -6.33
CA ASP A 101 -12.85 2.72 -6.30
C ASP A 101 -11.63 2.77 -5.38
N VAL A 102 -11.22 3.97 -4.96
CA VAL A 102 -10.19 4.16 -3.94
C VAL A 102 -10.81 3.96 -2.57
N LYS A 103 -10.57 2.81 -1.97
CA LYS A 103 -11.12 2.45 -0.66
C LYS A 103 -10.13 2.77 0.45
N LEU A 104 -10.66 3.24 1.58
CA LEU A 104 -9.92 3.43 2.82
C LEU A 104 -10.10 2.20 3.72
N GLY A 105 -8.99 1.68 4.27
CA GLY A 105 -9.01 0.69 5.32
C GLY A 105 -9.43 1.27 6.67
N SER A 106 -9.53 0.42 7.69
CA SER A 106 -9.76 0.87 9.06
C SER A 106 -8.59 1.74 9.54
N ASN A 107 -8.88 2.92 10.06
CA ASN A 107 -7.88 3.90 10.53
C ASN A 107 -6.89 4.37 9.44
N GLU A 108 -7.22 4.19 8.19
CA GLU A 108 -6.43 4.67 7.05
C GLU A 108 -7.03 5.97 6.53
N GLU A 109 -6.18 6.94 6.27
CA GLU A 109 -6.56 8.23 5.71
C GLU A 109 -5.60 8.61 4.58
N TYR A 110 -6.11 9.34 3.60
CA TYR A 110 -5.28 10.04 2.62
C TYR A 110 -5.20 11.51 2.98
N LEU A 111 -3.99 12.04 2.89
CA LEU A 111 -3.71 13.45 3.13
C LEU A 111 -3.14 14.05 1.85
N VAL A 112 -3.53 15.28 1.56
CA VAL A 112 -3.05 16.04 0.41
C VAL A 112 -2.42 17.32 0.93
N LYS A 113 -1.12 17.49 0.68
CA LYS A 113 -0.41 18.74 0.91
C LYS A 113 -0.36 19.52 -0.39
N TYR A 114 -0.95 20.68 -0.38
CA TYR A 114 -1.10 21.54 -1.54
C TYR A 114 -0.36 22.87 -1.35
N ASN A 115 0.47 23.23 -2.32
CA ASN A 115 1.10 24.53 -2.39
C ASN A 115 0.35 25.41 -3.38
N ILE A 116 -0.29 26.47 -2.86
CA ILE A 116 -1.13 27.38 -3.65
C ILE A 116 -0.29 28.18 -4.67
N LYS A 117 0.94 28.54 -4.32
CA LYS A 117 1.80 29.36 -5.16
C LYS A 117 2.34 28.59 -6.37
N ASP A 118 2.82 27.37 -6.12
CA ASP A 118 3.49 26.56 -7.14
C ASP A 118 2.55 25.54 -7.80
N VAL A 119 1.33 25.40 -7.29
CA VAL A 119 0.34 24.38 -7.73
C VAL A 119 0.91 22.96 -7.66
N THR A 120 1.73 22.69 -6.62
CA THR A 120 2.28 21.39 -6.36
C THR A 120 1.43 20.63 -5.35
N VAL A 121 1.31 19.33 -5.55
CA VAL A 121 0.53 18.42 -4.71
C VAL A 121 1.40 17.25 -4.28
N GLU A 122 1.46 17.00 -2.97
CA GLU A 122 2.02 15.77 -2.40
C GLU A 122 0.91 15.00 -1.69
N VAL A 123 0.89 13.70 -1.88
CA VAL A 123 -0.11 12.80 -1.29
C VAL A 123 0.55 11.90 -0.26
N TYR A 124 -0.11 11.72 0.87
CA TYR A 124 0.31 10.83 1.95
C TYR A 124 -0.77 9.81 2.23
N ASN A 125 -0.36 8.59 2.57
CA ASN A 125 -1.22 7.58 3.15
C ASN A 125 -0.80 7.35 4.60
N THR A 126 -1.73 7.40 5.54
CA THR A 126 -1.41 7.34 6.97
C THR A 126 -0.95 5.97 7.44
N SER A 127 -1.38 4.91 6.77
CA SER A 127 -0.91 3.54 7.03
C SER A 127 0.47 3.28 6.42
N GLY A 128 0.76 3.91 5.30
CA GLY A 128 2.03 3.78 4.60
C GLY A 128 2.29 2.39 4.02
N TYR A 129 3.49 2.22 3.53
CA TYR A 129 4.00 0.95 3.02
C TYR A 129 5.31 0.59 3.70
N GLU A 130 5.39 -0.63 4.22
CA GLU A 130 6.61 -1.13 4.86
C GLU A 130 7.61 -1.65 3.82
N ASN A 131 8.74 -0.97 3.73
CA ASN A 131 9.85 -1.34 2.87
C ASN A 131 11.11 -1.56 3.71
N ASN A 132 11.56 -2.81 3.81
CA ASN A 132 12.79 -3.21 4.51
C ASN A 132 12.91 -2.64 5.94
N GLY A 133 11.83 -2.71 6.71
CA GLY A 133 11.80 -2.24 8.12
C GLY A 133 11.56 -0.73 8.27
N THR A 134 11.36 -0.01 7.19
CA THR A 134 11.01 1.42 7.20
C THR A 134 9.64 1.62 6.57
N THR A 135 8.78 2.37 7.24
CA THR A 135 7.46 2.71 6.69
C THR A 135 7.54 4.01 5.90
N VAL A 136 7.06 3.97 4.67
CA VAL A 136 7.02 5.10 3.74
C VAL A 136 5.58 5.57 3.57
N TYR A 137 5.34 6.85 3.71
CA TYR A 137 4.00 7.43 3.74
C TYR A 137 3.68 8.33 2.55
N SER A 138 4.69 8.99 1.95
CA SER A 138 4.49 9.92 0.85
C SER A 138 4.58 9.26 -0.52
N LEU A 139 3.81 9.79 -1.48
CA LEU A 139 3.86 9.29 -2.86
C LEU A 139 5.25 9.47 -3.47
N SER A 140 5.90 10.61 -3.24
CA SER A 140 7.23 10.90 -3.78
C SER A 140 8.31 9.92 -3.33
N GLU A 141 8.20 9.40 -2.10
CA GLU A 141 9.09 8.37 -1.59
C GLU A 141 8.72 6.98 -2.13
N LEU A 142 7.42 6.67 -2.25
CA LEU A 142 6.96 5.41 -2.84
C LEU A 142 7.39 5.26 -4.31
N GLU A 143 7.43 6.33 -5.07
CA GLU A 143 7.87 6.33 -6.46
C GLU A 143 9.35 5.97 -6.63
N LYS A 144 10.16 6.06 -5.57
CA LYS A 144 11.58 5.68 -5.55
C LYS A 144 11.81 4.19 -5.28
N ILE A 145 10.80 3.47 -4.85
CA ILE A 145 10.83 2.03 -4.61
C ILE A 145 10.48 1.33 -5.94
#